data_794044bd02d654a04540e9f4826b6e70
#
_entry.id   794044bd02d654a04540e9f4826b6e70
#
_cell.length_a   1.000
_cell.length_b   1.000
_cell.length_c   1.000
_cell.angle_alpha   90.00
_cell.angle_beta   90.00
_cell.angle_gamma   90.00
#
_symmetry.space_group_name_H-M   'P 1'
#
loop_
_entity.id
_entity.type
_entity.pdbx_description
1 polymer ?
#
loop_
_entity_poly.entity_id
_entity_poly.type
_entity_poly.pdbx_seq_one_letter_code
_entity_poly.pdbx_strand_id
1 'polypeptide(L)'
;MKILIVEDEPSLRELIQCSLEKERYVVETASDFNSALRKVEDYDYDCILLDIMLPDGSGLDLLERLKALHKRENVIIISAKDSLEDKVLGLELGADDYLPKPFHLVELNARIKSVIRRHQHD
;
A
#
# COMPACT_ATOMS: atom_id res chain seq x y z
N MET A 1 -5.54 -14.27 0.18
CA MET A 1 -4.67 -13.12 -0.10
C MET A 1 -4.61 -12.21 1.11
N LYS A 2 -3.42 -11.82 1.51
CA LYS A 2 -3.17 -11.03 2.70
C LYS A 2 -2.70 -9.63 2.30
N ILE A 3 -3.38 -8.61 2.82
CA ILE A 3 -3.11 -7.20 2.48
C ILE A 3 -2.78 -6.42 3.74
N LEU A 4 -1.73 -5.62 3.67
CA LEU A 4 -1.38 -4.65 4.73
C LEU A 4 -1.83 -3.27 4.28
N ILE A 5 -2.56 -2.56 5.15
CA ILE A 5 -2.94 -1.17 4.93
C ILE A 5 -2.09 -0.30 5.85
N VAL A 6 -1.29 0.59 5.26
CA VAL A 6 -0.48 1.55 6.00
C VAL A 6 -1.09 2.94 5.80
N GLU A 7 -1.88 3.37 6.78
CA GLU A 7 -2.66 4.60 6.71
C GLU A 7 -2.87 5.14 8.13
N ASP A 8 -2.52 6.39 8.37
CA ASP A 8 -2.63 6.98 9.71
C ASP A 8 -4.02 7.53 10.02
N GLU A 9 -4.83 7.88 9.01
CA GLU A 9 -6.17 8.43 9.24
C GLU A 9 -7.14 7.28 9.58
N PRO A 10 -7.70 7.24 10.83
CA PRO A 10 -8.47 6.07 11.27
C PRO A 10 -9.72 5.78 10.44
N SER A 11 -10.47 6.82 10.07
CA SER A 11 -11.72 6.62 9.33
C SER A 11 -11.48 6.03 7.96
N LEU A 12 -10.46 6.51 7.25
CA LEU A 12 -10.10 5.98 5.94
C LEU A 12 -9.56 4.56 6.06
N ARG A 13 -8.71 4.31 7.05
CA ARG A 13 -8.13 2.99 7.29
C ARG A 13 -9.24 1.95 7.54
N GLU A 14 -10.21 2.28 8.39
CA GLU A 14 -11.34 1.39 8.68
C GLU A 14 -12.22 1.16 7.45
N LEU A 15 -12.46 2.21 6.69
CA LEU A 15 -13.28 2.11 5.48
C LEU A 15 -12.65 1.19 4.45
N ILE A 16 -11.34 1.32 4.22
CA ILE A 16 -10.60 0.44 3.32
C ILE A 16 -10.62 -0.99 3.85
N GLN A 17 -10.34 -1.16 5.14
CA GLN A 17 -10.33 -2.49 5.77
C GLN A 17 -11.66 -3.21 5.57
N CYS A 18 -12.78 -2.55 5.88
CA CYS A 18 -14.11 -3.15 5.71
C CYS A 18 -14.36 -3.54 4.25
N SER A 19 -14.00 -2.67 3.31
CA SER A 19 -14.19 -2.94 1.89
C SER A 19 -13.41 -4.17 1.42
N LEU A 20 -12.15 -4.30 1.87
CA LEU A 20 -11.30 -5.42 1.48
C LEU A 20 -11.73 -6.73 2.16
N GLU A 21 -12.18 -6.67 3.39
CA GLU A 21 -12.68 -7.86 4.08
C GLU A 21 -13.93 -8.41 3.41
N LYS A 22 -14.77 -7.56 2.84
CA LYS A 22 -15.92 -8.00 2.05
C LYS A 22 -15.50 -8.75 0.79
N GLU A 23 -14.32 -8.45 0.26
CA GLU A 23 -13.73 -9.16 -0.89
C GLU A 23 -12.96 -10.42 -0.45
N ARG A 24 -13.07 -10.79 0.83
CA ARG A 24 -12.45 -11.98 1.43
C ARG A 24 -10.93 -11.92 1.52
N TYR A 25 -10.35 -10.75 1.52
CA TYR A 25 -8.93 -10.60 1.83
C TYR A 25 -8.72 -10.67 3.34
N VAL A 26 -7.59 -11.23 3.75
CA VAL A 26 -7.13 -11.11 5.14
C VAL A 26 -6.40 -9.79 5.26
N VAL A 27 -6.84 -8.92 6.15
CA VAL A 27 -6.35 -7.55 6.24
C VAL A 27 -5.66 -7.30 7.57
N GLU A 28 -4.46 -6.72 7.50
CA GLU A 28 -3.77 -6.16 8.65
C GLU A 28 -3.57 -4.67 8.43
N THR A 29 -3.40 -3.92 9.49
CA THR A 29 -3.26 -2.46 9.41
C THR A 29 -2.05 -1.98 10.21
N ALA A 30 -1.49 -0.86 9.79
CA ALA A 30 -0.47 -0.12 10.50
C ALA A 30 -0.79 1.37 10.37
N SER A 31 -0.63 2.11 11.46
CA SER A 31 -0.99 3.53 11.50
C SER A 31 0.21 4.47 11.39
N ASP A 32 1.42 3.93 11.41
CA ASP A 32 2.65 4.72 11.33
C ASP A 32 3.77 3.94 10.67
N PHE A 33 4.89 4.63 10.42
CA PHE A 33 6.06 4.05 9.76
C PHE A 33 6.64 2.89 10.58
N ASN A 34 6.87 3.11 11.87
CA ASN A 34 7.53 2.12 12.71
C ASN A 34 6.74 0.82 12.82
N SER A 35 5.42 0.89 13.01
CA SER A 35 4.60 -0.31 13.09
C SER A 35 4.54 -1.04 11.74
N ALA A 36 4.48 -0.28 10.65
CA ALA A 36 4.49 -0.86 9.30
C ALA A 36 5.82 -1.56 9.02
N LEU A 37 6.94 -0.93 9.37
CA LEU A 37 8.27 -1.52 9.17
C LEU A 37 8.40 -2.85 9.89
N ARG A 38 7.97 -2.92 11.16
CA ARG A 38 8.01 -4.17 11.92
C ARG A 38 7.18 -5.26 11.26
N LYS A 39 6.01 -4.92 10.75
CA LYS A 39 5.13 -5.89 10.09
C LYS A 39 5.74 -6.42 8.80
N VAL A 40 6.31 -5.56 7.97
CA VAL A 40 6.92 -6.02 6.71
C VAL A 40 8.22 -6.77 6.93
N GLU A 41 8.92 -6.54 8.04
CA GLU A 41 10.09 -7.31 8.39
C GLU A 41 9.72 -8.73 8.85
N ASP A 42 8.61 -8.87 9.57
CA ASP A 42 8.22 -10.12 10.20
C ASP A 42 7.29 -10.99 9.36
N TYR A 43 6.54 -10.39 8.44
CA TYR A 43 5.49 -11.09 7.69
C TYR A 43 5.56 -10.77 6.21
N ASP A 44 4.97 -11.65 5.39
CA ASP A 44 4.81 -11.44 3.95
C ASP A 44 3.37 -11.07 3.63
N TYR A 45 3.20 -10.19 2.63
CA TYR A 45 1.89 -9.74 2.18
C TYR A 45 1.80 -9.88 0.67
N ASP A 46 0.59 -10.13 0.18
CA ASP A 46 0.34 -10.15 -1.28
C ASP A 46 0.28 -8.75 -1.86
N CYS A 47 -0.19 -7.80 -1.05
CA CYS A 47 -0.25 -6.41 -1.46
C CYS A 47 -0.13 -5.50 -0.24
N ILE A 48 0.55 -4.38 -0.40
CA ILE A 48 0.67 -3.34 0.62
C ILE A 48 0.08 -2.06 0.05
N LEU A 49 -0.92 -1.52 0.73
CA LEU A 49 -1.45 -0.19 0.44
C LEU A 49 -0.71 0.79 1.32
N LEU A 50 -0.04 1.76 0.73
CA LEU A 50 0.94 2.56 1.42
C LEU A 50 0.71 4.05 1.21
N ASP A 51 0.39 4.77 2.29
CA ASP A 51 0.35 6.22 2.26
C ASP A 51 1.78 6.76 2.38
N ILE A 52 2.09 7.78 1.59
CA ILE A 52 3.38 8.46 1.66
C ILE A 52 3.51 9.27 2.95
N MET A 53 2.43 9.94 3.36
CA MET A 53 2.45 10.87 4.50
C MET A 53 2.08 10.14 5.78
N LEU A 54 3.09 9.75 6.56
CA LEU A 54 2.91 9.10 7.85
C LEU A 54 3.42 10.02 8.97
N PRO A 55 2.89 9.88 10.21
CA PRO A 55 3.25 10.82 11.30
C PRO A 55 4.72 10.75 11.68
N ASP A 56 5.38 9.62 11.50
CA ASP A 56 6.76 9.38 11.93
C ASP A 56 7.72 9.08 10.79
N GLY A 57 7.31 9.33 9.54
CA GLY A 57 8.20 9.11 8.40
C GLY A 57 7.48 9.14 7.08
N SER A 58 8.20 8.86 6.01
CA SER A 58 7.64 8.80 4.66
C SER A 58 7.40 7.36 4.24
N GLY A 59 6.24 7.11 3.62
CA GLY A 59 5.98 5.81 3.01
C GLY A 59 6.98 5.46 1.91
N LEU A 60 7.60 6.45 1.28
CA LEU A 60 8.63 6.18 0.27
C LEU A 60 9.85 5.52 0.89
N ASP A 61 10.19 5.86 2.14
CA ASP A 61 11.28 5.21 2.88
C ASP A 61 10.94 3.74 3.17
N LEU A 62 9.67 3.45 3.46
CA LEU A 62 9.25 2.06 3.64
C LEU A 62 9.40 1.28 2.34
N LEU A 63 9.06 1.89 1.21
CA LEU A 63 9.21 1.27 -0.10
C LEU A 63 10.68 0.94 -0.39
N GLU A 64 11.59 1.86 -0.08
CA GLU A 64 13.02 1.63 -0.22
C GLU A 64 13.50 0.48 0.66
N ARG A 65 12.98 0.40 1.89
CA ARG A 65 13.32 -0.69 2.81
C ARG A 65 12.85 -2.04 2.29
N LEU A 66 11.66 -2.10 1.69
CA LEU A 66 11.17 -3.33 1.06
C LEU A 66 12.14 -3.80 -0.03
N LYS A 67 12.63 -2.89 -0.85
CA LYS A 67 13.61 -3.22 -1.89
C LYS A 67 14.93 -3.69 -1.29
N ALA A 68 15.41 -3.02 -0.25
CA ALA A 68 16.66 -3.41 0.43
C ALA A 68 16.55 -4.79 1.07
N LEU A 69 15.36 -5.18 1.53
CA LEU A 69 15.09 -6.50 2.10
C LEU A 69 14.81 -7.56 1.03
N HIS A 70 14.88 -7.20 -0.25
CA HIS A 70 14.54 -8.07 -1.38
C HIS A 70 13.12 -8.63 -1.31
N LYS A 71 12.22 -7.90 -0.72
CA LYS A 71 10.79 -8.28 -0.64
C LYS A 71 10.10 -7.96 -1.96
N ARG A 72 9.20 -8.85 -2.38
CA ARG A 72 8.52 -8.77 -3.69
C ARG A 72 7.04 -8.50 -3.59
N GLU A 73 6.60 -7.96 -2.48
CA GLU A 73 5.19 -7.61 -2.32
C GLU A 73 4.78 -6.56 -3.33
N ASN A 74 3.54 -6.67 -3.80
CA ASN A 74 2.95 -5.63 -4.62
C ASN A 74 2.68 -4.41 -3.75
N VAL A 75 3.02 -3.23 -4.23
CA VAL A 75 2.79 -1.98 -3.48
C VAL A 75 1.95 -1.03 -4.31
N ILE A 76 0.83 -0.59 -3.74
CA ILE A 76 0.02 0.50 -4.31
C ILE A 76 0.15 1.69 -3.37
N ILE A 77 0.67 2.79 -3.87
CA ILE A 77 0.72 4.02 -3.11
C ILE A 77 -0.65 4.70 -3.17
N ILE A 78 -1.16 5.11 -1.99
CA ILE A 78 -2.37 5.93 -1.89
C ILE A 78 -1.94 7.24 -1.23
N SER A 79 -2.19 8.38 -1.86
CA SER A 79 -1.69 9.63 -1.30
C SER A 79 -2.45 10.86 -1.79
N ALA A 80 -2.51 11.86 -0.92
CA ALA A 80 -2.98 13.20 -1.29
C ALA A 80 -1.96 13.94 -2.15
N LYS A 81 -0.70 13.49 -2.17
CA LYS A 81 0.34 14.04 -3.06
C LYS A 81 0.09 13.50 -4.46
N ASP A 82 -0.38 14.36 -5.36
CA ASP A 82 -0.82 13.95 -6.69
C ASP A 82 -0.07 14.60 -7.84
N SER A 83 1.05 15.28 -7.57
CA SER A 83 1.85 15.86 -8.65
C SER A 83 2.46 14.77 -9.52
N LEU A 84 2.75 15.11 -10.76
CA LEU A 84 3.42 14.19 -11.67
C LEU A 84 4.75 13.71 -11.09
N GLU A 85 5.50 14.63 -10.47
CA GLU A 85 6.79 14.30 -9.85
C GLU A 85 6.66 13.28 -8.74
N ASP A 86 5.66 13.42 -7.86
CA ASP A 86 5.41 12.47 -6.79
C ASP A 86 5.06 11.08 -7.33
N LYS A 87 4.22 11.04 -8.36
CA LYS A 87 3.81 9.78 -8.98
C LYS A 87 4.99 9.07 -9.64
N VAL A 88 5.79 9.81 -10.39
CA VAL A 88 6.97 9.26 -11.08
C VAL A 88 7.95 8.73 -10.05
N LEU A 89 8.23 9.49 -8.99
CA LEU A 89 9.15 9.04 -7.95
C LEU A 89 8.69 7.75 -7.29
N GLY A 90 7.40 7.67 -6.93
CA GLY A 90 6.86 6.46 -6.31
C GLY A 90 7.00 5.23 -7.21
N LEU A 91 6.67 5.38 -8.49
CA LEU A 91 6.78 4.28 -9.45
C LEU A 91 8.23 3.90 -9.72
N GLU A 92 9.13 4.87 -9.81
CA GLU A 92 10.56 4.59 -9.99
C GLU A 92 11.18 3.87 -8.80
N LEU A 93 10.70 4.15 -7.58
CA LEU A 93 11.15 3.46 -6.38
C LEU A 93 10.59 2.03 -6.27
N GLY A 94 9.67 1.67 -7.17
CA GLY A 94 9.20 0.29 -7.28
C GLY A 94 7.76 0.04 -6.90
N ALA A 95 6.95 1.08 -6.72
CA ALA A 95 5.51 0.89 -6.54
C ALA A 95 4.90 0.34 -7.83
N ASP A 96 3.92 -0.53 -7.69
CA ASP A 96 3.22 -1.14 -8.83
C ASP A 96 2.12 -0.24 -9.35
N ASP A 97 1.60 0.64 -8.50
CA ASP A 97 0.56 1.58 -8.90
C ASP A 97 0.53 2.76 -7.93
N TYR A 98 -0.15 3.83 -8.33
CA TYR A 98 -0.25 5.06 -7.54
C TYR A 98 -1.68 5.60 -7.67
N LEU A 99 -2.40 5.65 -6.55
CA LEU A 99 -3.80 6.10 -6.52
C LEU A 99 -3.93 7.37 -5.71
N PRO A 100 -4.21 8.53 -6.34
CA PRO A 100 -4.38 9.79 -5.62
C PRO A 100 -5.63 9.80 -4.75
N LYS A 101 -5.55 10.49 -3.62
CA LYS A 101 -6.73 10.78 -2.78
C LYS A 101 -7.41 12.06 -3.27
N PRO A 102 -8.73 12.16 -3.23
CA PRO A 102 -9.68 11.12 -2.86
C PRO A 102 -9.88 10.12 -4.00
N PHE A 103 -10.19 8.88 -3.65
CA PHE A 103 -10.46 7.82 -4.62
C PHE A 103 -11.76 7.09 -4.25
N HIS A 104 -12.30 6.35 -5.21
CA HIS A 104 -13.43 5.47 -4.96
C HIS A 104 -12.94 4.08 -4.56
N LEU A 105 -13.61 3.44 -3.60
CA LEU A 105 -13.26 2.09 -3.17
C LEU A 105 -13.34 1.08 -4.31
N VAL A 106 -14.28 1.27 -5.23
CA VAL A 106 -14.39 0.42 -6.43
C VAL A 106 -13.12 0.48 -7.26
N GLU A 107 -12.55 1.66 -7.42
CA GLU A 107 -11.30 1.85 -8.14
C GLU A 107 -10.13 1.18 -7.43
N LEU A 108 -10.04 1.37 -6.11
CA LEU A 108 -8.98 0.73 -5.31
C LEU A 108 -9.05 -0.79 -5.44
N ASN A 109 -10.23 -1.37 -5.29
CA ASN A 109 -10.43 -2.81 -5.42
C ASN A 109 -10.02 -3.33 -6.80
N ALA A 110 -10.36 -2.59 -7.85
CA ALA A 110 -9.99 -2.97 -9.22
C ALA A 110 -8.47 -2.96 -9.42
N ARG A 111 -7.79 -1.95 -8.87
CA ARG A 111 -6.33 -1.85 -8.97
C ARG A 111 -5.62 -2.94 -8.18
N ILE A 112 -6.12 -3.29 -6.99
CA ILE A 112 -5.57 -4.40 -6.21
C ILE A 112 -5.67 -5.70 -7.02
N LYS A 113 -6.83 -5.99 -7.58
CA LYS A 113 -7.02 -7.20 -8.39
C LYS A 113 -6.09 -7.21 -9.61
N SER A 114 -5.93 -6.07 -10.26
CA SER A 114 -5.06 -5.94 -11.42
C SER A 114 -3.59 -6.22 -11.07
N VAL A 115 -3.11 -5.62 -9.98
CA VAL A 115 -1.72 -5.77 -9.53
C VAL A 115 -1.44 -7.21 -9.13
N ILE A 116 -2.31 -7.82 -8.34
CA ILE A 116 -2.16 -9.21 -7.90
C ILE A 116 -2.17 -10.15 -9.12
N ARG A 117 -3.09 -9.95 -10.05
CA ARG A 117 -3.21 -10.78 -11.25
C ARG A 117 -1.95 -10.72 -12.12
N ARG A 118 -1.35 -9.55 -12.29
CA ARG A 118 -0.11 -9.41 -13.06
C ARG A 118 1.01 -10.25 -12.49
N HIS A 119 1.13 -10.31 -11.17
CA HIS A 119 2.18 -11.09 -10.50
C HIS A 119 1.91 -12.58 -10.52
N GLN A 120 0.66 -13.01 -10.65
CA GLN A 120 0.33 -14.43 -10.73
C GLN A 120 0.74 -15.07 -12.06
N HIS A 121 0.95 -14.24 -13.09
CA HIS A 121 1.33 -14.73 -14.42
C HIS A 121 2.83 -14.66 -14.70
N ASP A 122 3.58 -14.13 -13.74
CA ASP A 122 5.05 -14.07 -13.83
C ASP A 122 5.70 -15.31 -13.15
#